data_b8d63c9503d7660ed45f6d4ed602c463
#
_entry.id   b8d63c9503d7660ed45f6d4ed602c463
#
_cell.length_a   1.000
_cell.length_b   1.000
_cell.length_c   1.000
_cell.angle_alpha   90.00
_cell.angle_beta   90.00
_cell.angle_gamma   90.00
#
_symmetry.space_group_name_H-M   'P 1'
#
loop_
_entity.id
_entity.type
_entity.pdbx_description
1 polymer ?
#
loop_
_entity_poly.entity_id
_entity_poly.type
_entity_poly.pdbx_seq_one_letter_code
_entity_poly.pdbx_strand_id
1 'polypeptide(L)'
;MASNFEFYSPTRVIFGKGTEQRVGALVREYGGTRVLIVYGGKSAVRSGVLDRAEKSLAEAGISSWTLGGVVPNPHLDKVYEGIRIGKENSIDFLLAVGGGSVIDTAKAIAYGLAEPEKDVWELYEHTRTARKCLPVASILTIAAAGSETSNSSVITRVDTHQKRAYNDDISRPKFALMDPELTKTCLLYTSPSPRDRSVS
;
A
#
# COMPACT_ATOMS: atom_id res chain seq x y z
N MET A 1 28.81 23.29 -6.12
CA MET A 1 28.20 23.16 -7.47
C MET A 1 26.83 22.55 -7.27
N ALA A 2 25.77 23.16 -7.83
CA ALA A 2 24.44 22.53 -7.83
C ALA A 2 24.48 21.33 -8.79
N SER A 3 24.11 20.14 -8.32
CA SER A 3 23.96 18.97 -9.20
C SER A 3 22.61 19.03 -9.91
N ASN A 4 22.57 18.70 -11.20
CA ASN A 4 21.33 18.53 -11.91
C ASN A 4 20.61 17.29 -11.40
N PHE A 5 19.30 17.35 -11.19
CA PHE A 5 18.46 16.21 -10.82
C PHE A 5 17.10 16.30 -11.50
N GLU A 6 16.47 15.16 -11.69
CA GLU A 6 15.09 15.04 -12.14
C GLU A 6 14.25 14.46 -11.01
N PHE A 7 13.08 15.03 -10.77
CA PHE A 7 12.11 14.55 -9.79
C PHE A 7 10.79 14.23 -10.48
N TYR A 8 10.33 12.99 -10.29
CA TYR A 8 9.07 12.51 -10.84
C TYR A 8 8.26 11.78 -9.76
N SER A 9 7.06 12.26 -9.46
CA SER A 9 6.15 11.63 -8.50
C SER A 9 4.70 11.73 -9.04
N PRO A 10 4.23 10.70 -9.78
CA PRO A 10 2.93 10.71 -10.43
C PRO A 10 1.77 10.44 -9.47
N THR A 11 2.03 10.08 -8.22
CA THR A 11 0.99 9.76 -7.25
C THR A 11 0.14 10.98 -6.92
N ARG A 12 -1.17 10.88 -7.12
CA ARG A 12 -2.13 11.92 -6.70
C ARG A 12 -2.31 11.89 -5.19
N VAL A 13 -1.81 12.90 -4.49
CA VAL A 13 -1.98 13.05 -3.05
C VAL A 13 -3.26 13.82 -2.75
N ILE A 14 -4.11 13.26 -1.89
CA ILE A 14 -5.36 13.87 -1.44
C ILE A 14 -5.30 13.94 0.09
N PHE A 15 -5.09 15.15 0.60
CA PHE A 15 -4.92 15.40 2.03
C PHE A 15 -6.15 16.11 2.61
N GLY A 16 -6.61 15.66 3.77
CA GLY A 16 -7.70 16.30 4.53
C GLY A 16 -8.53 15.30 5.31
N LYS A 17 -9.32 15.82 6.24
CA LYS A 17 -10.21 15.02 7.08
C LYS A 17 -11.29 14.30 6.25
N GLY A 18 -11.47 13.01 6.49
CA GLY A 18 -12.49 12.19 5.84
C GLY A 18 -12.19 11.86 4.38
N THR A 19 -10.97 12.09 3.90
CA THR A 19 -10.60 11.83 2.50
C THR A 19 -10.72 10.37 2.12
N GLU A 20 -10.61 9.45 3.08
CA GLU A 20 -10.77 8.01 2.86
C GLU A 20 -12.15 7.62 2.31
N GLN A 21 -13.18 8.44 2.57
CA GLN A 21 -14.53 8.23 2.04
C GLN A 21 -14.62 8.39 0.51
N ARG A 22 -13.61 8.98 -0.12
CA ARG A 22 -13.53 9.18 -1.57
C ARG A 22 -12.95 7.97 -2.31
N VAL A 23 -12.53 6.93 -1.59
CA VAL A 23 -11.77 5.82 -2.17
C VAL A 23 -12.53 5.12 -3.30
N GLY A 24 -13.83 4.87 -3.16
CA GLY A 24 -14.64 4.22 -4.18
C GLY A 24 -14.69 5.00 -5.49
N ALA A 25 -14.92 6.33 -5.42
CA ALA A 25 -14.94 7.20 -6.60
C ALA A 25 -13.57 7.22 -7.30
N LEU A 26 -12.48 7.27 -6.53
CA LEU A 26 -11.13 7.29 -7.07
C LEU A 26 -10.73 5.94 -7.68
N VAL A 27 -11.03 4.82 -7.04
CA VAL A 27 -10.77 3.48 -7.61
C VAL A 27 -11.48 3.33 -8.95
N ARG A 28 -12.73 3.80 -9.05
CA ARG A 28 -13.48 3.79 -10.32
C ARG A 28 -12.83 4.69 -11.37
N GLU A 29 -12.35 5.88 -11.00
CA GLU A 29 -11.63 6.81 -11.90
C GLU A 29 -10.39 6.14 -12.52
N TYR A 30 -9.70 5.28 -11.75
CA TYR A 30 -8.54 4.52 -12.21
C TYR A 30 -8.89 3.12 -12.76
N GLY A 31 -10.17 2.84 -13.01
CA GLY A 31 -10.62 1.63 -13.70
C GLY A 31 -10.73 0.37 -12.85
N GLY A 32 -10.60 0.48 -11.52
CA GLY A 32 -10.75 -0.66 -10.62
C GLY A 32 -12.20 -1.10 -10.45
N THR A 33 -12.43 -2.40 -10.48
CA THR A 33 -13.76 -3.01 -10.31
C THR A 33 -13.77 -4.10 -9.24
N ARG A 34 -12.62 -4.72 -8.97
CA ARG A 34 -12.42 -5.84 -8.04
C ARG A 34 -11.18 -5.57 -7.18
N VAL A 35 -11.41 -5.09 -5.97
CA VAL A 35 -10.36 -4.55 -5.10
C VAL A 35 -9.95 -5.56 -4.03
N LEU A 36 -8.65 -5.82 -3.88
CA LEU A 36 -8.12 -6.43 -2.68
C LEU A 36 -7.63 -5.35 -1.71
N ILE A 37 -8.29 -5.25 -0.56
CA ILE A 37 -7.90 -4.36 0.53
C ILE A 37 -6.86 -5.08 1.39
N VAL A 38 -5.64 -4.58 1.41
CA VAL A 38 -4.54 -5.10 2.24
C VAL A 38 -4.41 -4.22 3.47
N TYR A 39 -4.37 -4.82 4.66
CA TYR A 39 -4.24 -4.08 5.92
C TYR A 39 -3.38 -4.81 6.96
N GLY A 40 -2.95 -4.09 7.99
CA GLY A 40 -2.12 -4.63 9.06
C GLY A 40 -2.92 -5.33 10.16
N GLY A 41 -2.73 -4.90 11.40
CA GLY A 41 -3.37 -5.50 12.56
C GLY A 41 -4.74 -4.87 12.89
N LYS A 42 -5.13 -5.03 14.16
CA LYS A 42 -6.44 -4.62 14.69
C LYS A 42 -6.70 -3.10 14.66
N SER A 43 -5.68 -2.27 14.45
CA SER A 43 -5.82 -0.80 14.46
C SER A 43 -6.71 -0.29 13.31
N ALA A 44 -6.54 -0.81 12.10
CA ALA A 44 -7.36 -0.45 10.93
C ALA A 44 -8.84 -0.81 11.13
N VAL A 45 -9.11 -1.95 11.79
CA VAL A 45 -10.47 -2.38 12.14
C VAL A 45 -11.04 -1.48 13.24
N ARG A 46 -10.30 -1.30 14.36
CA ARG A 46 -10.78 -0.52 15.51
C ARG A 46 -11.03 0.96 15.22
N SER A 47 -10.27 1.55 14.31
CA SER A 47 -10.49 2.94 13.88
C SER A 47 -11.68 3.11 12.94
N GLY A 48 -12.28 2.01 12.48
CA GLY A 48 -13.38 2.01 11.51
C GLY A 48 -12.98 2.46 10.11
N VAL A 49 -11.67 2.66 9.83
CA VAL A 49 -11.22 3.08 8.49
C VAL A 49 -11.46 2.00 7.45
N LEU A 50 -11.35 0.73 7.84
CA LEU A 50 -11.63 -0.40 6.95
C LEU A 50 -13.10 -0.40 6.52
N ASP A 51 -14.03 -0.31 7.48
CA ASP A 51 -15.47 -0.29 7.22
C ASP A 51 -15.88 0.90 6.32
N ARG A 52 -15.27 2.09 6.56
CA ARG A 52 -15.51 3.26 5.71
C ARG A 52 -15.00 3.07 4.29
N ALA A 53 -13.85 2.43 4.12
CA ALA A 53 -13.30 2.12 2.81
C ALA A 53 -14.19 1.10 2.06
N GLU A 54 -14.58 0.00 2.71
CA GLU A 54 -15.47 -1.01 2.14
C GLU A 54 -16.83 -0.42 1.74
N LYS A 55 -17.42 0.41 2.60
CA LYS A 55 -18.66 1.11 2.32
C LYS A 55 -18.53 2.01 1.08
N SER A 56 -17.47 2.81 0.99
CA SER A 56 -17.23 3.70 -0.14
C SER A 56 -17.05 2.93 -1.45
N LEU A 57 -16.35 1.78 -1.42
CA LEU A 57 -16.22 0.89 -2.58
C LEU A 57 -17.57 0.32 -3.00
N ALA A 58 -18.36 -0.18 -2.05
CA ALA A 58 -19.69 -0.75 -2.32
C ALA A 58 -20.66 0.29 -2.91
N GLU A 59 -20.69 1.52 -2.37
CA GLU A 59 -21.46 2.64 -2.91
C GLU A 59 -21.03 3.01 -4.35
N ALA A 60 -19.78 2.78 -4.68
CA ALA A 60 -19.27 2.93 -6.04
C ALA A 60 -19.53 1.70 -6.94
N GLY A 61 -20.18 0.64 -6.45
CA GLY A 61 -20.46 -0.59 -7.21
C GLY A 61 -19.21 -1.45 -7.44
N ILE A 62 -18.21 -1.33 -6.56
CA ILE A 62 -16.94 -2.06 -6.64
C ILE A 62 -16.97 -3.22 -5.66
N SER A 63 -16.66 -4.43 -6.12
CA SER A 63 -16.51 -5.60 -5.25
C SER A 63 -15.17 -5.54 -4.51
N SER A 64 -15.17 -5.88 -3.22
CA SER A 64 -13.94 -5.87 -2.42
C SER A 64 -13.76 -7.14 -1.61
N TRP A 65 -12.49 -7.51 -1.42
CA TRP A 65 -12.02 -8.59 -0.56
C TRP A 65 -10.96 -8.04 0.37
N THR A 66 -10.70 -8.70 1.48
CA THR A 66 -9.75 -8.22 2.48
C THR A 66 -8.63 -9.22 2.74
N LEU A 67 -7.42 -8.72 2.95
CA LEU A 67 -6.26 -9.45 3.41
C LEU A 67 -5.65 -8.70 4.60
N GLY A 68 -5.88 -9.21 5.80
CA GLY A 68 -5.33 -8.66 7.03
C GLY A 68 -4.07 -9.36 7.52
N GLY A 69 -3.51 -8.83 8.61
CA GLY A 69 -2.40 -9.46 9.31
C GLY A 69 -1.01 -9.18 8.74
N VAL A 70 -0.87 -8.10 7.94
CA VAL A 70 0.46 -7.63 7.57
C VAL A 70 1.19 -7.13 8.80
N VAL A 71 2.40 -7.63 9.02
CA VAL A 71 3.27 -7.28 10.15
C VAL A 71 4.36 -6.28 9.73
N PRO A 72 4.99 -5.56 10.69
CA PRO A 72 6.22 -4.82 10.42
C PRO A 72 7.30 -5.72 9.81
N ASN A 73 8.07 -5.21 8.85
CA ASN A 73 8.96 -6.00 7.97
C ASN A 73 8.16 -7.09 7.25
N PRO A 74 7.34 -6.71 6.27
CA PRO A 74 6.30 -7.58 5.72
C PRO A 74 6.88 -8.85 5.11
N HIS A 75 6.18 -9.96 5.35
CA HIS A 75 6.63 -11.29 4.99
C HIS A 75 6.17 -11.71 3.59
N LEU A 76 7.04 -12.44 2.88
CA LEU A 76 6.77 -12.98 1.55
C LEU A 76 5.55 -13.92 1.53
N ASP A 77 5.36 -14.71 2.60
CA ASP A 77 4.22 -15.63 2.71
C ASP A 77 2.88 -14.90 2.62
N LYS A 78 2.82 -13.69 3.23
CA LYS A 78 1.62 -12.83 3.14
C LYS A 78 1.41 -12.31 1.73
N VAL A 79 2.47 -12.07 0.98
CA VAL A 79 2.38 -11.70 -0.44
C VAL A 79 1.81 -12.85 -1.27
N TYR A 80 2.29 -14.07 -1.06
CA TYR A 80 1.76 -15.25 -1.75
C TYR A 80 0.29 -15.53 -1.41
N GLU A 81 -0.10 -15.34 -0.14
CA GLU A 81 -1.51 -15.43 0.26
C GLU A 81 -2.37 -14.42 -0.52
N GLY A 82 -1.92 -13.17 -0.62
CA GLY A 82 -2.61 -12.13 -1.38
C GLY A 82 -2.69 -12.42 -2.88
N ILE A 83 -1.63 -12.96 -3.47
CA ILE A 83 -1.63 -13.38 -4.88
C ILE A 83 -2.64 -14.51 -5.10
N ARG A 84 -2.73 -15.49 -4.21
CA ARG A 84 -3.72 -16.57 -4.28
C ARG A 84 -5.15 -16.03 -4.25
N ILE A 85 -5.47 -15.19 -3.23
CA ILE A 85 -6.79 -14.55 -3.10
C ILE A 85 -7.10 -13.72 -4.36
N GLY A 86 -6.10 -13.00 -4.86
CA GLY A 86 -6.25 -12.15 -6.04
C GLY A 86 -6.57 -12.95 -7.31
N LYS A 87 -5.92 -14.08 -7.51
CA LYS A 87 -6.21 -14.99 -8.63
C LYS A 87 -7.62 -15.58 -8.54
N GLU A 88 -7.98 -16.11 -7.36
CA GLU A 88 -9.30 -16.73 -7.11
C GLU A 88 -10.46 -15.76 -7.36
N ASN A 89 -10.24 -14.47 -7.10
CA ASN A 89 -11.27 -13.44 -7.19
C ASN A 89 -11.07 -12.47 -8.37
N SER A 90 -10.13 -12.73 -9.28
CA SER A 90 -9.83 -11.89 -10.44
C SER A 90 -9.64 -10.41 -10.06
N ILE A 91 -8.85 -10.16 -9.04
CA ILE A 91 -8.56 -8.81 -8.53
C ILE A 91 -7.85 -7.98 -9.61
N ASP A 92 -8.31 -6.76 -9.80
CA ASP A 92 -7.77 -5.80 -10.78
C ASP A 92 -7.16 -4.54 -10.13
N PHE A 93 -7.32 -4.38 -8.81
CA PHE A 93 -6.83 -3.20 -8.08
C PHE A 93 -6.43 -3.54 -6.63
N LEU A 94 -5.33 -2.98 -6.14
CA LEU A 94 -4.86 -3.14 -4.76
C LEU A 94 -5.08 -1.85 -3.97
N LEU A 95 -5.73 -1.95 -2.80
CA LEU A 95 -5.89 -0.85 -1.86
C LEU A 95 -5.16 -1.17 -0.55
N ALA A 96 -4.11 -0.44 -0.24
CA ALA A 96 -3.39 -0.54 1.03
C ALA A 96 -4.03 0.36 2.09
N VAL A 97 -4.47 -0.20 3.21
CA VAL A 97 -4.99 0.56 4.36
C VAL A 97 -4.03 0.39 5.54
N GLY A 98 -3.06 1.31 5.66
CA GLY A 98 -2.00 1.16 6.66
C GLY A 98 -0.80 2.06 6.45
N GLY A 99 0.33 1.65 7.01
CA GLY A 99 1.65 2.27 6.82
C GLY A 99 2.50 1.57 5.77
N GLY A 100 3.80 1.89 5.74
CA GLY A 100 4.74 1.40 4.72
C GLY A 100 4.74 -0.10 4.49
N SER A 101 4.73 -0.93 5.56
CA SER A 101 4.71 -2.39 5.41
C SER A 101 3.48 -2.90 4.65
N VAL A 102 2.32 -2.29 4.89
CA VAL A 102 1.07 -2.66 4.21
C VAL A 102 1.13 -2.24 2.73
N ILE A 103 1.64 -1.05 2.46
CA ILE A 103 1.78 -0.52 1.10
C ILE A 103 2.78 -1.37 0.30
N ASP A 104 3.90 -1.74 0.90
CA ASP A 104 4.91 -2.59 0.28
C ASP A 104 4.36 -3.99 -0.04
N THR A 105 3.57 -4.57 0.87
CA THR A 105 2.87 -5.84 0.62
C THR A 105 1.89 -5.72 -0.56
N ALA A 106 1.10 -4.65 -0.61
CA ALA A 106 0.15 -4.43 -1.70
C ALA A 106 0.85 -4.28 -3.06
N LYS A 107 1.98 -3.56 -3.13
CA LYS A 107 2.79 -3.47 -4.34
C LYS A 107 3.34 -4.82 -4.78
N ALA A 108 3.86 -5.62 -3.84
CA ALA A 108 4.35 -6.96 -4.13
C ALA A 108 3.26 -7.88 -4.68
N ILE A 109 2.05 -7.85 -4.10
CA ILE A 109 0.89 -8.58 -4.60
C ILE A 109 0.50 -8.10 -6.00
N ALA A 110 0.52 -6.78 -6.24
CA ALA A 110 0.20 -6.18 -7.54
C ALA A 110 1.14 -6.67 -8.66
N TYR A 111 2.43 -6.80 -8.38
CA TYR A 111 3.40 -7.40 -9.29
C TYR A 111 3.07 -8.87 -9.59
N GLY A 112 2.85 -9.68 -8.53
CA GLY A 112 2.57 -11.11 -8.68
C GLY A 112 1.26 -11.40 -9.41
N LEU A 113 0.23 -10.56 -9.25
CA LEU A 113 -1.04 -10.70 -9.98
C LEU A 113 -0.92 -10.27 -11.44
N ALA A 114 -0.08 -9.28 -11.75
CA ALA A 114 0.13 -8.81 -13.12
C ALA A 114 0.93 -9.78 -13.99
N GLU A 115 1.78 -10.61 -13.38
CA GLU A 115 2.59 -11.63 -14.05
C GLU A 115 2.46 -12.99 -13.32
N PRO A 116 1.27 -13.63 -13.34
CA PRO A 116 0.91 -14.75 -12.46
C PRO A 116 1.68 -16.05 -12.71
N GLU A 117 2.36 -16.16 -13.87
CA GLU A 117 3.18 -17.31 -14.24
C GLU A 117 4.63 -17.26 -13.71
N LYS A 118 4.98 -16.16 -13.02
CA LYS A 118 6.33 -15.93 -12.52
C LYS A 118 6.33 -15.76 -11.00
N ASP A 119 7.38 -16.24 -10.35
CA ASP A 119 7.55 -15.98 -8.92
C ASP A 119 7.86 -14.49 -8.69
N VAL A 120 7.07 -13.86 -7.81
CA VAL A 120 7.25 -12.46 -7.45
C VAL A 120 8.59 -12.23 -6.73
N TRP A 121 9.12 -13.24 -6.02
CA TRP A 121 10.38 -13.11 -5.30
C TRP A 121 11.57 -12.90 -6.23
N GLU A 122 11.52 -13.39 -7.48
CA GLU A 122 12.56 -13.14 -8.50
C GLU A 122 12.82 -11.64 -8.74
N LEU A 123 11.80 -10.78 -8.53
CA LEU A 123 11.96 -9.33 -8.60
C LEU A 123 12.89 -8.83 -7.48
N TYR A 124 12.70 -9.35 -6.28
CA TYR A 124 13.48 -8.98 -5.09
C TYR A 124 14.90 -9.59 -5.11
N GLU A 125 15.11 -10.68 -5.84
CA GLU A 125 16.42 -11.25 -6.13
C GLU A 125 17.14 -10.56 -7.29
N HIS A 126 16.44 -9.63 -7.98
CA HIS A 126 16.94 -8.94 -9.18
C HIS A 126 17.33 -9.89 -10.32
N THR A 127 16.74 -11.09 -10.36
CA THR A 127 16.94 -12.05 -11.44
C THR A 127 16.08 -11.74 -12.67
N ARG A 128 15.07 -10.89 -12.50
CA ARG A 128 14.25 -10.32 -13.56
C ARG A 128 13.75 -8.91 -13.21
N THR A 129 13.17 -8.23 -14.17
CA THR A 129 12.42 -6.98 -14.01
C THR A 129 10.93 -7.18 -14.27
N ALA A 130 10.08 -6.42 -13.59
CA ALA A 130 8.65 -6.43 -13.83
C ALA A 130 8.32 -5.73 -15.16
N ARG A 131 7.39 -6.30 -15.92
CA ARG A 131 6.86 -5.68 -17.14
C ARG A 131 5.50 -5.04 -16.93
N LYS A 132 4.79 -5.50 -15.89
CA LYS A 132 3.43 -5.06 -15.54
C LYS A 132 3.28 -5.03 -14.03
N CYS A 133 2.37 -4.17 -13.57
CA CYS A 133 1.92 -4.09 -12.19
C CYS A 133 0.44 -3.70 -12.19
N LEU A 134 -0.37 -4.33 -11.36
CA LEU A 134 -1.74 -3.86 -11.16
C LEU A 134 -1.72 -2.49 -10.48
N PRO A 135 -2.74 -1.64 -10.68
CA PRO A 135 -2.82 -0.37 -9.99
C PRO A 135 -2.92 -0.56 -8.47
N VAL A 136 -2.15 0.26 -7.76
CA VAL A 136 -2.12 0.30 -6.29
C VAL A 136 -2.57 1.68 -5.83
N ALA A 137 -3.26 1.76 -4.71
CA ALA A 137 -3.55 3.00 -4.00
C ALA A 137 -3.42 2.80 -2.49
N SER A 138 -3.39 3.90 -1.74
CA SER A 138 -3.24 3.83 -0.30
C SER A 138 -4.18 4.77 0.47
N ILE A 139 -4.67 4.29 1.62
CA ILE A 139 -5.18 5.10 2.73
C ILE A 139 -4.12 5.03 3.82
N LEU A 140 -3.39 6.13 4.00
CA LEU A 140 -2.26 6.19 4.92
C LEU A 140 -2.75 6.35 6.36
N THR A 141 -2.35 5.44 7.25
CA THR A 141 -2.71 5.50 8.67
C THR A 141 -1.55 5.88 9.58
N ILE A 142 -0.33 5.92 9.06
CA ILE A 142 0.87 6.37 9.75
C ILE A 142 1.87 6.98 8.77
N ALA A 143 2.25 8.22 9.00
CA ALA A 143 3.27 8.92 8.20
C ALA A 143 4.67 8.55 8.71
N ALA A 144 5.41 7.73 7.96
CA ALA A 144 6.75 7.27 8.35
C ALA A 144 7.71 7.12 7.17
N ALA A 145 7.46 6.17 6.27
CA ALA A 145 8.43 5.74 5.26
C ALA A 145 8.26 6.40 3.88
N GLY A 146 7.16 7.11 3.63
CA GLY A 146 6.87 7.70 2.31
C GLY A 146 6.50 6.68 1.22
N SER A 147 6.14 5.44 1.62
CA SER A 147 5.83 4.35 0.67
C SER A 147 4.60 4.65 -0.20
N GLU A 148 3.71 5.52 0.28
CA GLU A 148 2.49 5.97 -0.40
C GLU A 148 2.75 6.76 -1.68
N THR A 149 3.96 7.29 -1.86
CA THR A 149 4.39 8.01 -3.09
C THR A 149 5.64 7.40 -3.73
N SER A 150 6.24 6.40 -3.08
CA SER A 150 7.49 5.77 -3.49
C SER A 150 7.27 4.68 -4.55
N ASN A 151 8.30 4.40 -5.33
CA ASN A 151 8.38 3.26 -6.25
C ASN A 151 9.00 2.01 -5.58
N SER A 152 9.35 2.08 -4.30
CA SER A 152 9.99 1.00 -3.56
C SER A 152 8.96 0.09 -2.88
N SER A 153 9.28 -1.19 -2.84
CA SER A 153 8.63 -2.21 -2.03
C SER A 153 9.70 -3.05 -1.35
N VAL A 154 9.62 -3.24 -0.04
CA VAL A 154 10.60 -4.02 0.74
C VAL A 154 9.90 -5.21 1.38
N ILE A 155 10.33 -6.43 1.04
CA ILE A 155 9.75 -7.68 1.54
C ILE A 155 10.81 -8.53 2.23
N THR A 156 10.39 -9.26 3.25
CA THR A 156 11.24 -10.17 4.03
C THR A 156 10.85 -11.62 3.72
N ARG A 157 11.81 -12.40 3.26
CA ARG A 157 11.71 -13.85 3.18
C ARG A 157 12.25 -14.45 4.47
N VAL A 158 11.34 -14.99 5.28
CA VAL A 158 11.64 -15.37 6.67
C VAL A 158 12.51 -16.62 6.76
N ASP A 159 12.26 -17.63 5.92
CA ASP A 159 12.99 -18.92 5.89
C ASP A 159 14.49 -18.74 5.60
N THR A 160 14.87 -17.74 4.81
CA THR A 160 16.27 -17.44 4.48
C THR A 160 16.81 -16.18 5.15
N HIS A 161 16.04 -15.54 6.03
CA HIS A 161 16.37 -14.28 6.70
C HIS A 161 16.78 -13.15 5.75
N GLN A 162 16.22 -13.12 4.54
CA GLN A 162 16.52 -12.11 3.54
C GLN A 162 15.49 -11.01 3.53
N LYS A 163 15.92 -9.76 3.68
CA LYS A 163 15.11 -8.56 3.50
C LYS A 163 15.63 -7.82 2.27
N ARG A 164 14.79 -7.70 1.24
CA ARG A 164 15.18 -7.15 -0.05
C ARG A 164 14.18 -6.11 -0.53
N ALA A 165 14.67 -5.14 -1.29
CA ALA A 165 13.87 -4.11 -1.93
C ALA A 165 13.77 -4.38 -3.44
N TYR A 166 12.63 -4.05 -4.02
CA TYR A 166 12.47 -3.90 -5.46
C TYR A 166 11.90 -2.51 -5.77
N ASN A 167 12.49 -1.81 -6.74
CA ASN A 167 12.15 -0.44 -7.09
C ASN A 167 11.79 -0.37 -8.56
N ASP A 168 10.57 0.08 -8.85
CA ASP A 168 10.12 0.31 -10.22
C ASP A 168 8.94 1.32 -10.22
N ASP A 169 9.00 2.32 -11.07
CA ASP A 169 8.01 3.39 -11.12
C ASP A 169 6.60 2.91 -11.49
N ILE A 170 6.49 1.73 -12.13
CA ILE A 170 5.19 1.15 -12.46
C ILE A 170 4.34 0.78 -11.24
N SER A 171 4.98 0.59 -10.05
CA SER A 171 4.30 0.29 -8.78
C SER A 171 3.94 1.51 -7.95
N ARG A 172 4.30 2.71 -8.39
CA ARG A 172 3.90 3.92 -7.65
C ARG A 172 2.39 3.95 -7.49
N PRO A 173 1.89 4.18 -6.26
CA PRO A 173 0.44 4.29 -6.03
C PRO A 173 -0.19 5.32 -6.94
N LYS A 174 -1.36 5.00 -7.49
CA LYS A 174 -2.13 5.93 -8.34
C LYS A 174 -2.61 7.13 -7.54
N PHE A 175 -3.02 6.87 -6.31
CA PHE A 175 -3.35 7.93 -5.35
C PHE A 175 -3.04 7.51 -3.91
N ALA A 176 -2.85 8.52 -3.05
CA ALA A 176 -2.68 8.37 -1.62
C ALA A 176 -3.71 9.26 -0.90
N LEU A 177 -4.55 8.65 -0.07
CA LEU A 177 -5.51 9.33 0.80
C LEU A 177 -4.87 9.51 2.17
N MET A 178 -4.75 10.76 2.60
CA MET A 178 -4.06 11.16 3.82
C MET A 178 -5.02 11.94 4.72
N ASP A 179 -5.76 11.23 5.58
CA ASP A 179 -6.55 11.83 6.63
C ASP A 179 -5.69 11.98 7.90
N PRO A 180 -5.38 13.21 8.37
CA PRO A 180 -4.60 13.42 9.58
C PRO A 180 -5.27 12.87 10.85
N GLU A 181 -6.60 12.70 10.86
CA GLU A 181 -7.31 12.10 11.99
C GLU A 181 -6.91 10.63 12.22
N LEU A 182 -6.55 9.90 11.16
CA LEU A 182 -6.13 8.51 11.24
C LEU A 182 -4.75 8.35 11.92
N THR A 183 -3.94 9.39 11.95
CA THR A 183 -2.60 9.36 12.55
C THR A 183 -2.57 9.71 14.04
N LYS A 184 -3.66 10.20 14.61
CA LYS A 184 -3.76 10.62 16.02
C LYS A 184 -3.54 9.49 17.04
N THR A 185 -3.68 8.23 16.63
CA THR A 185 -3.41 7.07 17.48
C THR A 185 -1.93 6.73 17.59
N CYS A 186 -1.07 7.39 16.81
CA CYS A 186 0.37 7.23 16.89
C CYS A 186 0.89 7.93 18.16
N LEU A 187 1.63 7.19 19.00
CA LEU A 187 2.22 7.76 20.21
C LEU A 187 3.31 8.77 19.83
N LEU A 188 3.33 9.93 20.49
CA LEU A 188 4.29 11.03 20.25
C LEU A 188 5.76 10.57 20.29
N TYR A 189 6.10 9.57 21.09
CA TYR A 189 7.47 9.08 21.18
C TYR A 189 7.83 8.10 20.03
N THR A 190 6.85 7.54 19.32
CA THR A 190 7.08 6.67 18.15
C THR A 190 7.21 7.45 16.85
N SER A 191 6.91 8.76 16.88
CA SER A 191 7.16 9.70 15.79
C SER A 191 8.16 10.76 16.26
N PRO A 192 9.45 10.42 16.44
CA PRO A 192 10.41 11.33 17.08
C PRO A 192 10.89 12.37 16.07
N SER A 193 10.14 13.46 15.88
CA SER A 193 10.73 14.68 15.37
C SER A 193 11.19 15.53 16.56
N PRO A 194 12.44 15.99 16.61
CA PRO A 194 12.89 16.94 17.63
C PRO A 194 12.08 18.25 17.63
N ARG A 195 11.39 18.56 16.53
CA ARG A 195 10.51 19.73 16.40
C ARG A 195 9.20 19.57 17.18
N ASP A 196 8.73 18.33 17.40
CA ASP A 196 7.50 18.07 18.15
C ASP A 196 7.68 18.24 19.67
N ARG A 197 8.93 18.39 20.14
CA ARG A 197 9.27 18.62 21.55
C ARG A 197 9.33 20.10 21.95
N SER A 198 9.16 21.02 21.02
CA SER A 198 9.32 22.46 21.24
C SER A 198 8.01 23.21 21.50
N VAL A 199 6.91 22.50 21.70
CA VAL A 199 5.61 23.09 22.06
C VAL A 199 5.16 22.53 23.41
N SER A 200 5.81 23.01 24.48
CA SER A 200 5.32 22.93 25.85
C SER A 200 5.48 24.29 26.51
#